data_7a515baeebd6b78c32c4c85dd1f24ad0
#
_entry.id   7a515baeebd6b78c32c4c85dd1f24ad0
#
_cell.length_a   1.000
_cell.length_b   1.000
_cell.length_c   1.000
_cell.angle_alpha   90.00
_cell.angle_beta   90.00
_cell.angle_gamma   90.00
#
_symmetry.space_group_name_H-M   'P 1'
#
loop_
_entity.id
_entity.type
_entity.pdbx_description
1 polymer ?
#
loop_
_entity_poly.entity_id
_entity_poly.type
_entity_poly.pdbx_seq_one_letter_code
_entity_poly.pdbx_strand_id
1 'polypeptide(L)'
;EWLRAKWSLPVRKYWKISEQLMVKHADLLICDSKNIESYIQKDYAKYRPQTTYIAYGTDTTKSRLTKVDDKVRTWYFEKGVIENNYYLVVGRFVPENNYEAMIRGFMASNSDKDFVLITNVEENKFYDKLRQETGFDKDSRVKFVGTVYDQELLKYIRENAFAYFHGHEVGGTNPSLLEALESTKLNLLLDVGFNREV
;
A
#
# COMPACT_ATOMS: atom_id res chain seq x y z
N GLU A 1 -15.20 -2.35 -3.81
CA GLU A 1 -15.44 -3.12 -2.58
C GLU A 1 -15.98 -4.53 -2.83
N TRP A 2 -16.90 -4.73 -3.75
CA TRP A 2 -17.53 -6.03 -3.99
C TRP A 2 -16.57 -7.13 -4.50
N LEU A 3 -15.40 -6.77 -5.04
CA LEU A 3 -14.36 -7.70 -5.48
C LEU A 3 -13.53 -8.26 -4.30
N ARG A 4 -13.55 -7.64 -3.13
CA ARG A 4 -12.70 -8.01 -2.01
C ARG A 4 -13.13 -9.33 -1.37
N ALA A 5 -12.19 -10.26 -1.25
CA ALA A 5 -12.40 -11.60 -0.71
C ALA A 5 -12.85 -11.62 0.77
N LYS A 6 -12.58 -10.56 1.53
CA LYS A 6 -13.00 -10.42 2.94
C LYS A 6 -14.51 -10.40 3.15
N TRP A 7 -15.29 -10.08 2.11
CA TRP A 7 -16.74 -10.01 2.20
C TRP A 7 -17.42 -11.33 1.81
N SER A 8 -18.43 -11.73 2.58
CA SER A 8 -19.30 -12.85 2.23
C SER A 8 -20.10 -12.58 0.94
N LEU A 9 -20.56 -13.62 0.27
CA LEU A 9 -21.34 -13.47 -0.98
C LEU A 9 -22.54 -12.52 -0.88
N PRO A 10 -23.40 -12.57 0.20
CA PRO A 10 -24.50 -11.61 0.34
C PRO A 10 -24.01 -10.17 0.44
N VAL A 11 -22.94 -9.92 1.18
CA VAL A 11 -22.35 -8.57 1.34
C VAL A 11 -21.75 -8.08 0.04
N ARG A 12 -21.08 -8.93 -0.72
CA ARG A 12 -20.56 -8.58 -2.07
C ARG A 12 -21.70 -8.20 -3.02
N LYS A 13 -22.82 -8.93 -2.97
CA LYS A 13 -24.01 -8.62 -3.77
C LYS A 13 -24.62 -7.27 -3.35
N TYR A 14 -24.71 -7.01 -2.05
CA TYR A 14 -25.15 -5.71 -1.53
C TYR A 14 -24.29 -4.56 -2.04
N TRP A 15 -22.96 -4.68 -1.96
CA TRP A 15 -22.04 -3.67 -2.48
C TRP A 15 -22.21 -3.43 -3.99
N LYS A 16 -22.40 -4.49 -4.78
CA LYS A 16 -22.62 -4.34 -6.24
C LYS A 16 -23.95 -3.63 -6.57
N ILE A 17 -25.01 -3.92 -5.82
CA ILE A 17 -26.30 -3.22 -5.95
C ILE A 17 -26.16 -1.75 -5.53
N SER A 18 -25.50 -1.47 -4.39
CA SER A 18 -25.26 -0.11 -3.91
C SER A 18 -24.46 0.72 -4.92
N GLU A 19 -23.41 0.15 -5.51
CA GLU A 19 -22.63 0.78 -6.58
C GLU A 19 -23.52 1.12 -7.79
N GLN A 20 -24.37 0.19 -8.20
CA GLN A 20 -25.30 0.41 -9.32
C GLN A 20 -26.30 1.54 -9.02
N LEU A 21 -26.87 1.58 -7.79
CA LEU A 21 -27.78 2.63 -7.38
C LEU A 21 -27.08 4.01 -7.30
N MET A 22 -25.88 4.05 -6.77
CA MET A 22 -25.06 5.25 -6.73
C MET A 22 -24.85 5.81 -8.15
N VAL A 23 -24.38 4.97 -9.06
CA VAL A 23 -24.12 5.38 -10.45
C VAL A 23 -25.40 5.85 -11.15
N LYS A 24 -26.52 5.18 -10.89
CA LYS A 24 -27.82 5.53 -11.52
C LYS A 24 -28.38 6.88 -11.06
N HIS A 25 -28.11 7.27 -9.81
CA HIS A 25 -28.80 8.40 -9.16
C HIS A 25 -27.88 9.58 -8.82
N ALA A 26 -26.57 9.46 -9.01
CA ALA A 26 -25.65 10.58 -8.82
C ALA A 26 -25.74 11.57 -9.99
N ASP A 27 -25.76 12.85 -9.68
CA ASP A 27 -25.70 13.91 -10.70
C ASP A 27 -24.29 13.98 -11.32
N LEU A 28 -23.24 13.79 -10.52
CA LEU A 28 -21.86 13.75 -10.94
C LEU A 28 -21.08 12.74 -10.09
N LEU A 29 -20.27 11.89 -10.73
CA LEU A 29 -19.34 10.97 -10.08
C LEU A 29 -17.91 11.50 -10.22
N ILE A 30 -17.28 11.81 -9.10
CA ILE A 30 -15.88 12.20 -9.04
C ILE A 30 -15.04 10.93 -8.80
N CYS A 31 -14.20 10.59 -9.76
CA CYS A 31 -13.31 9.43 -9.71
C CYS A 31 -11.88 9.87 -9.35
N ASP A 32 -11.22 9.14 -8.50
CA ASP A 32 -9.83 9.38 -8.09
C ASP A 32 -8.79 8.74 -9.01
N SER A 33 -9.25 7.94 -9.98
CA SER A 33 -8.46 7.21 -10.95
C SER A 33 -9.17 7.20 -12.31
N LYS A 34 -8.43 7.40 -13.40
CA LYS A 34 -8.95 7.25 -14.78
C LYS A 34 -9.42 5.83 -15.06
N ASN A 35 -8.75 4.85 -14.44
CA ASN A 35 -9.18 3.45 -14.53
C ASN A 35 -10.56 3.25 -13.90
N ILE A 36 -10.85 3.88 -12.75
CA ILE A 36 -12.18 3.85 -12.13
C ILE A 36 -13.19 4.61 -12.98
N GLU A 37 -12.84 5.77 -13.48
CA GLU A 37 -13.73 6.51 -14.40
C GLU A 37 -14.10 5.67 -15.63
N SER A 38 -13.11 5.07 -16.30
CA SER A 38 -13.30 4.19 -17.44
C SER A 38 -14.17 2.98 -17.11
N TYR A 39 -13.97 2.38 -15.93
CA TYR A 39 -14.80 1.29 -15.43
C TYR A 39 -16.27 1.73 -15.28
N ILE A 40 -16.52 2.87 -14.63
CA ILE A 40 -17.86 3.42 -14.44
C ILE A 40 -18.54 3.71 -15.78
N GLN A 41 -17.85 4.36 -16.70
CA GLN A 41 -18.37 4.70 -18.02
C GLN A 41 -18.70 3.46 -18.86
N LYS A 42 -17.86 2.42 -18.78
CA LYS A 42 -18.03 1.17 -19.54
C LYS A 42 -19.10 0.27 -18.94
N ASP A 43 -18.97 -0.11 -17.68
CA ASP A 43 -19.82 -1.12 -17.05
C ASP A 43 -21.24 -0.59 -16.77
N TYR A 44 -21.38 0.73 -16.65
CA TYR A 44 -22.65 1.41 -16.37
C TYR A 44 -23.12 2.33 -17.49
N ALA A 45 -22.62 2.14 -18.72
CA ALA A 45 -22.97 2.93 -19.91
C ALA A 45 -24.48 3.13 -20.11
N LYS A 46 -25.29 2.13 -19.74
CA LYS A 46 -26.77 2.18 -19.82
C LYS A 46 -27.40 3.31 -19.00
N TYR A 47 -26.73 3.80 -17.95
CA TYR A 47 -27.21 4.91 -17.11
C TYR A 47 -26.69 6.26 -17.58
N ARG A 48 -25.75 6.31 -18.53
CA ARG A 48 -25.10 7.53 -19.04
C ARG A 48 -24.53 8.40 -17.90
N PRO A 49 -23.71 7.84 -16.98
CA PRO A 49 -23.23 8.58 -15.82
C PRO A 49 -22.40 9.78 -16.23
N GLN A 50 -22.63 10.92 -15.57
CA GLN A 50 -21.73 12.06 -15.66
C GLN A 50 -20.54 11.77 -14.74
N THR A 51 -19.32 11.81 -15.29
CA THR A 51 -18.12 11.52 -14.53
C THR A 51 -17.08 12.62 -14.71
N THR A 52 -16.22 12.79 -13.72
CA THR A 52 -15.02 13.60 -13.81
C THR A 52 -13.89 12.92 -13.02
N TYR A 53 -12.66 13.25 -13.37
CA TYR A 53 -11.46 12.72 -12.72
C TYR A 53 -10.77 13.83 -11.92
N ILE A 54 -10.51 13.56 -10.65
CA ILE A 54 -9.70 14.41 -9.77
C ILE A 54 -8.69 13.50 -9.07
N ALA A 55 -7.43 13.59 -9.48
CA ALA A 55 -6.34 12.81 -8.88
C ALA A 55 -6.10 13.18 -7.42
N TYR A 56 -5.70 12.21 -6.61
CA TYR A 56 -5.05 12.51 -5.34
C TYR A 56 -3.73 13.25 -5.58
N GLY A 57 -3.43 14.18 -4.67
CA GLY A 57 -2.09 14.77 -4.55
C GLY A 57 -1.31 14.11 -3.41
N THR A 58 -0.05 14.50 -3.30
CA THR A 58 0.79 14.19 -2.13
C THR A 58 1.53 15.43 -1.67
N ASP A 59 1.96 15.43 -0.40
CA ASP A 59 2.82 16.47 0.14
C ASP A 59 4.26 16.22 -0.32
N THR A 60 4.82 17.15 -1.07
CA THR A 60 6.18 17.09 -1.62
C THR A 60 7.24 17.68 -0.68
N THR A 61 6.87 18.07 0.53
CA THR A 61 7.83 18.56 1.51
C THR A 61 8.62 17.41 2.14
N LYS A 62 9.91 17.60 2.25
CA LYS A 62 10.77 16.63 2.96
C LYS A 62 10.49 16.62 4.45
N SER A 63 10.86 15.51 5.10
CA SER A 63 10.85 15.43 6.56
C SER A 63 11.69 16.55 7.18
N ARG A 64 11.17 17.13 8.24
CA ARG A 64 11.92 18.10 9.07
C ARG A 64 12.93 17.45 10.01
N LEU A 65 12.86 16.12 10.13
CA LEU A 65 13.75 15.34 10.97
C LEU A 65 15.08 15.09 10.30
N THR A 66 16.08 14.91 11.13
CA THR A 66 17.45 14.59 10.73
C THR A 66 17.93 13.35 11.50
N LYS A 67 19.03 12.76 11.07
CA LYS A 67 19.63 11.59 11.74
C LYS A 67 20.04 11.83 13.20
N VAL A 68 20.14 13.09 13.65
CA VAL A 68 20.51 13.43 15.04
C VAL A 68 19.30 13.54 15.96
N ASP A 69 18.10 13.59 15.42
CA ASP A 69 16.87 13.65 16.22
C ASP A 69 16.67 12.37 17.02
N ASP A 70 16.37 12.51 18.30
CA ASP A 70 16.25 11.37 19.23
C ASP A 70 15.22 10.35 18.76
N LYS A 71 14.05 10.79 18.26
CA LYS A 71 13.03 9.85 17.79
C LYS A 71 13.46 9.06 16.55
N VAL A 72 14.31 9.63 15.68
CA VAL A 72 14.89 8.92 14.54
C VAL A 72 15.87 7.87 15.06
N ARG A 73 16.84 8.28 15.88
CA ARG A 73 17.84 7.37 16.44
C ARG A 73 17.20 6.22 17.23
N THR A 74 16.21 6.55 18.06
CA THR A 74 15.49 5.55 18.87
C THR A 74 14.80 4.54 17.97
N TRP A 75 14.04 4.99 16.95
CA TRP A 75 13.32 4.10 16.06
C TRP A 75 14.27 3.14 15.31
N TYR A 76 15.33 3.66 14.69
CA TYR A 76 16.28 2.82 13.94
C TYR A 76 17.00 1.82 14.87
N PHE A 77 17.39 2.27 16.06
CA PHE A 77 18.04 1.41 17.06
C PHE A 77 17.08 0.30 17.56
N GLU A 78 15.88 0.65 17.99
CA GLU A 78 14.91 -0.32 18.53
C GLU A 78 14.45 -1.33 17.48
N LYS A 79 14.33 -0.92 16.20
CA LYS A 79 13.92 -1.81 15.11
C LYS A 79 15.11 -2.55 14.48
N GLY A 80 16.31 -2.24 14.88
CA GLY A 80 17.53 -2.85 14.35
C GLY A 80 17.68 -2.63 12.84
N VAL A 81 17.28 -1.45 12.35
CA VAL A 81 17.30 -1.08 10.93
C VAL A 81 18.43 -0.08 10.70
N ILE A 82 19.06 -0.12 9.53
CA ILE A 82 20.14 0.80 9.14
C ILE A 82 19.65 1.68 7.99
N GLU A 83 19.83 2.99 8.11
CA GLU A 83 19.47 3.96 7.07
C GLU A 83 20.06 3.56 5.71
N ASN A 84 19.29 3.75 4.65
CA ASN A 84 19.65 3.41 3.26
C ASN A 84 19.96 1.92 3.01
N ASN A 85 19.76 1.04 3.98
CA ASN A 85 20.06 -0.38 3.88
C ASN A 85 18.81 -1.27 4.04
N TYR A 86 17.65 -0.81 3.59
CA TYR A 86 16.41 -1.59 3.65
C TYR A 86 15.47 -1.29 2.49
N TYR A 87 14.73 -2.32 2.10
CA TYR A 87 13.51 -2.20 1.30
C TYR A 87 12.34 -1.92 2.23
N LEU A 88 11.42 -1.05 1.81
CA LEU A 88 10.30 -0.61 2.64
C LEU A 88 8.96 -1.01 2.04
N VAL A 89 8.06 -1.47 2.89
CA VAL A 89 6.62 -1.62 2.59
C VAL A 89 5.83 -0.86 3.64
N VAL A 90 4.87 -0.03 3.23
CA VAL A 90 3.95 0.66 4.13
C VAL A 90 2.51 0.38 3.70
N GLY A 91 1.72 -0.21 4.59
CA GLY A 91 0.32 -0.47 4.26
C GLY A 91 -0.37 -1.41 5.25
N ARG A 92 -1.65 -1.67 5.02
CA ARG A 92 -2.41 -2.64 5.81
C ARG A 92 -1.98 -4.07 5.45
N PHE A 93 -1.84 -4.92 6.45
CA PHE A 93 -1.50 -6.32 6.22
C PHE A 93 -2.74 -7.13 5.80
N VAL A 94 -3.00 -7.14 4.51
CA VAL A 94 -4.14 -7.83 3.88
C VAL A 94 -3.69 -8.55 2.61
N PRO A 95 -4.33 -9.67 2.22
CA PRO A 95 -3.93 -10.44 1.04
C PRO A 95 -3.84 -9.62 -0.25
N GLU A 96 -4.74 -8.66 -0.43
CA GLU A 96 -4.83 -7.81 -1.62
C GLU A 96 -3.61 -6.88 -1.81
N ASN A 97 -2.76 -6.76 -0.81
CA ASN A 97 -1.49 -6.02 -0.90
C ASN A 97 -0.30 -6.92 -1.27
N ASN A 98 -0.54 -8.20 -1.60
CA ASN A 98 0.44 -9.15 -2.11
C ASN A 98 1.70 -9.34 -1.24
N TYR A 99 1.54 -9.26 0.10
CA TYR A 99 2.64 -9.46 1.04
C TYR A 99 3.34 -10.81 0.86
N GLU A 100 2.58 -11.87 0.53
CA GLU A 100 3.16 -13.18 0.30
C GLU A 100 4.16 -13.17 -0.86
N ALA A 101 3.77 -12.61 -2.00
CA ALA A 101 4.64 -12.53 -3.18
C ALA A 101 5.89 -11.68 -2.91
N MET A 102 5.74 -10.54 -2.21
CA MET A 102 6.85 -9.67 -1.85
C MET A 102 7.82 -10.36 -0.87
N ILE A 103 7.32 -11.01 0.18
CA ILE A 103 8.13 -11.69 1.17
C ILE A 103 8.87 -12.88 0.53
N ARG A 104 8.17 -13.74 -0.23
CA ARG A 104 8.80 -14.87 -0.94
C ARG A 104 9.86 -14.41 -1.94
N GLY A 105 9.56 -13.38 -2.72
CA GLY A 105 10.50 -12.81 -3.68
C GLY A 105 11.74 -12.22 -2.99
N PHE A 106 11.55 -11.51 -1.88
CA PHE A 106 12.65 -10.97 -1.10
C PHE A 106 13.51 -12.09 -0.48
N MET A 107 12.90 -13.08 0.18
CA MET A 107 13.63 -14.20 0.79
C MET A 107 14.44 -15.01 -0.23
N ALA A 108 13.94 -15.14 -1.47
CA ALA A 108 14.66 -15.79 -2.56
C ALA A 108 15.83 -14.95 -3.11
N SER A 109 15.91 -13.68 -2.75
CA SER A 109 16.99 -12.80 -3.21
C SER A 109 18.27 -12.95 -2.38
N ASN A 110 19.41 -12.63 -3.01
CA ASN A 110 20.71 -12.58 -2.35
C ASN A 110 21.00 -11.18 -1.74
N SER A 111 19.97 -10.37 -1.48
CA SER A 111 20.15 -9.05 -0.91
C SER A 111 20.69 -9.14 0.52
N ASP A 112 21.63 -8.28 0.85
CA ASP A 112 22.17 -8.06 2.20
C ASP A 112 21.35 -7.05 3.01
N LYS A 113 20.34 -6.44 2.39
CA LYS A 113 19.49 -5.42 3.00
C LYS A 113 18.31 -6.03 3.76
N ASP A 114 17.78 -5.26 4.70
CA ASP A 114 16.56 -5.62 5.40
C ASP A 114 15.31 -5.42 4.55
N PHE A 115 14.26 -6.18 4.85
CA PHE A 115 12.91 -5.98 4.32
C PHE A 115 12.00 -5.51 5.44
N VAL A 116 11.77 -4.20 5.50
CA VAL A 116 11.08 -3.52 6.59
C VAL A 116 9.61 -3.31 6.23
N LEU A 117 8.72 -3.86 7.05
CA LEU A 117 7.28 -3.81 6.85
C LEU A 117 6.63 -2.98 7.95
N ILE A 118 6.20 -1.76 7.59
CA ILE A 118 5.42 -0.87 8.48
C ILE A 118 3.94 -1.21 8.31
N THR A 119 3.43 -2.03 9.20
CA THR A 119 2.06 -2.54 9.16
C THR A 119 1.61 -3.05 10.53
N ASN A 120 0.30 -3.12 10.77
CA ASN A 120 -0.24 -3.77 11.96
C ASN A 120 -0.54 -5.25 11.66
N VAL A 121 0.04 -6.15 12.45
CA VAL A 121 -0.16 -7.60 12.37
C VAL A 121 -0.77 -8.21 13.63
N GLU A 122 -1.13 -7.39 14.63
CA GLU A 122 -1.80 -7.85 15.84
C GLU A 122 -3.12 -8.55 15.50
N GLU A 123 -3.35 -9.73 16.10
CA GLU A 123 -4.54 -10.57 15.88
C GLU A 123 -4.84 -10.86 14.40
N ASN A 124 -3.82 -10.85 13.53
CA ASN A 124 -3.99 -11.01 12.10
C ASN A 124 -3.79 -12.46 11.66
N LYS A 125 -4.90 -13.17 11.42
CA LYS A 125 -4.88 -14.58 10.96
C LYS A 125 -4.11 -14.80 9.65
N PHE A 126 -4.07 -13.80 8.77
CA PHE A 126 -3.29 -13.87 7.53
C PHE A 126 -1.79 -13.85 7.83
N TYR A 127 -1.36 -13.07 8.83
CA TYR A 127 0.03 -13.07 9.29
C TYR A 127 0.46 -14.45 9.79
N ASP A 128 -0.36 -15.07 10.67
CA ASP A 128 -0.05 -16.38 11.23
C ASP A 128 0.03 -17.46 10.15
N LYS A 129 -0.92 -17.44 9.21
CA LYS A 129 -0.92 -18.32 8.06
C LYS A 129 0.35 -18.14 7.22
N LEU A 130 0.68 -16.92 6.86
CA LEU A 130 1.83 -16.61 6.02
C LEU A 130 3.15 -16.99 6.69
N ARG A 131 3.27 -16.77 8.01
CA ARG A 131 4.43 -17.20 8.80
C ARG A 131 4.62 -18.73 8.73
N GLN A 132 3.54 -19.48 8.89
CA GLN A 132 3.58 -20.95 8.80
C GLN A 132 3.97 -21.45 7.40
N GLU A 133 3.46 -20.82 6.36
CA GLU A 133 3.67 -21.25 4.97
C GLU A 133 5.02 -20.83 4.38
N THR A 134 5.59 -19.72 4.84
CA THR A 134 6.84 -19.19 4.26
C THR A 134 8.03 -19.32 5.19
N GLY A 135 7.80 -19.36 6.51
CA GLY A 135 8.87 -19.35 7.50
C GLY A 135 9.67 -18.05 7.52
N PHE A 136 9.07 -16.92 7.13
CA PHE A 136 9.76 -15.62 7.04
C PHE A 136 10.35 -15.16 8.39
N ASP A 137 9.81 -15.63 9.51
CA ASP A 137 10.31 -15.36 10.85
C ASP A 137 11.69 -15.97 11.14
N LYS A 138 12.17 -16.86 10.27
CA LYS A 138 13.53 -17.44 10.32
C LYS A 138 14.54 -16.64 9.50
N ASP A 139 14.09 -15.72 8.65
CA ASP A 139 14.96 -14.82 7.90
C ASP A 139 15.09 -13.49 8.67
N SER A 140 16.24 -13.27 9.32
CA SER A 140 16.50 -12.10 10.15
C SER A 140 16.41 -10.76 9.40
N ARG A 141 16.45 -10.80 8.07
CA ARG A 141 16.29 -9.61 7.22
C ARG A 141 14.83 -9.16 7.12
N VAL A 142 13.84 -10.04 7.38
CA VAL A 142 12.41 -9.70 7.32
C VAL A 142 11.99 -9.10 8.66
N LYS A 143 11.64 -7.82 8.68
CA LYS A 143 11.37 -7.05 9.91
C LYS A 143 9.98 -6.43 9.89
N PHE A 144 9.06 -6.97 10.68
CA PHE A 144 7.77 -6.36 10.98
C PHE A 144 7.95 -5.37 12.13
N VAL A 145 7.94 -4.08 11.83
CA VAL A 145 8.31 -3.03 12.79
C VAL A 145 7.12 -2.36 13.46
N GLY A 146 5.90 -2.82 13.18
CA GLY A 146 4.66 -2.22 13.69
C GLY A 146 4.22 -1.01 12.88
N THR A 147 3.36 -0.17 13.45
CA THR A 147 2.81 1.03 12.80
C THR A 147 3.60 2.26 13.22
N VAL A 148 3.83 3.18 12.30
CA VAL A 148 4.42 4.51 12.56
C VAL A 148 3.35 5.56 12.32
N TYR A 149 2.88 6.21 13.37
CA TYR A 149 1.83 7.25 13.31
C TYR A 149 2.39 8.67 13.18
N ASP A 150 3.65 8.89 13.61
CA ASP A 150 4.34 10.18 13.42
C ASP A 150 4.66 10.36 11.93
N GLN A 151 3.96 11.28 11.27
CA GLN A 151 4.08 11.52 9.83
C GLN A 151 5.47 12.03 9.44
N GLU A 152 6.11 12.87 10.27
CA GLU A 152 7.46 13.34 10.00
C GLU A 152 8.49 12.19 10.08
N LEU A 153 8.33 11.29 11.06
CA LEU A 153 9.17 10.10 11.14
C LEU A 153 8.91 9.15 9.97
N LEU A 154 7.67 8.96 9.57
CA LEU A 154 7.33 8.10 8.43
C LEU A 154 7.89 8.65 7.11
N LYS A 155 7.85 9.98 6.90
CA LYS A 155 8.52 10.64 5.78
C LYS A 155 10.02 10.36 5.81
N TYR A 156 10.68 10.58 6.95
CA TYR A 156 12.10 10.33 7.11
C TYR A 156 12.48 8.88 6.77
N ILE A 157 11.68 7.92 7.24
CA ILE A 157 11.89 6.49 6.94
C ILE A 157 11.77 6.22 5.43
N ARG A 158 10.79 6.80 4.74
CA ARG A 158 10.64 6.65 3.27
C ARG A 158 11.82 7.27 2.50
N GLU A 159 12.23 8.48 2.88
CA GLU A 159 13.36 9.19 2.26
C GLU A 159 14.69 8.44 2.39
N ASN A 160 14.84 7.67 3.46
CA ASN A 160 16.06 6.90 3.76
C ASN A 160 15.90 5.40 3.49
N ALA A 161 14.87 4.98 2.76
CA ALA A 161 14.76 3.63 2.24
C ALA A 161 15.62 3.46 0.97
N PHE A 162 16.26 2.29 0.82
CA PHE A 162 16.94 1.93 -0.44
C PHE A 162 15.95 1.83 -1.60
N ALA A 163 14.82 1.16 -1.36
CA ALA A 163 13.73 1.05 -2.31
C ALA A 163 12.39 0.83 -1.58
N TYR A 164 11.29 1.16 -2.25
CA TYR A 164 9.93 0.92 -1.79
C TYR A 164 9.25 -0.16 -2.63
N PHE A 165 8.55 -1.08 -1.97
CA PHE A 165 7.74 -2.11 -2.61
C PHE A 165 6.25 -1.79 -2.47
N HIS A 166 5.53 -1.88 -3.56
CA HIS A 166 4.08 -1.66 -3.60
C HIS A 166 3.34 -2.78 -4.31
N GLY A 167 2.72 -3.65 -3.52
CA GLY A 167 2.00 -4.84 -4.01
C GLY A 167 0.49 -4.66 -4.12
N HIS A 168 -0.06 -3.46 -3.95
CA HIS A 168 -1.49 -3.23 -3.96
C HIS A 168 -2.12 -3.54 -5.33
N GLU A 169 -3.18 -4.38 -5.35
CA GLU A 169 -3.80 -4.85 -6.61
C GLU A 169 -5.28 -4.50 -6.77
N VAL A 170 -5.97 -4.00 -5.73
CA VAL A 170 -7.42 -3.74 -5.76
C VAL A 170 -7.75 -2.34 -5.30
N GLY A 171 -8.30 -1.53 -6.17
CA GLY A 171 -8.81 -0.19 -5.84
C GLY A 171 -8.49 0.85 -6.90
N GLY A 172 -8.34 2.09 -6.47
CA GLY A 172 -7.88 3.24 -7.25
C GLY A 172 -6.47 3.67 -6.83
N THR A 173 -6.16 4.92 -7.07
CA THR A 173 -4.88 5.52 -6.66
C THR A 173 -4.65 5.37 -5.16
N ASN A 174 -3.49 4.85 -4.79
CA ASN A 174 -3.13 4.64 -3.39
C ASN A 174 -2.28 5.81 -2.87
N PRO A 175 -2.76 6.58 -1.85
CA PRO A 175 -1.97 7.70 -1.30
C PRO A 175 -0.57 7.29 -0.82
N SER A 176 -0.42 6.10 -0.22
CA SER A 176 0.90 5.61 0.22
C SER A 176 1.88 5.38 -0.94
N LEU A 177 1.37 5.05 -2.14
CA LEU A 177 2.19 4.98 -3.35
C LEU A 177 2.68 6.36 -3.77
N LEU A 178 1.79 7.37 -3.79
CA LEU A 178 2.15 8.75 -4.14
C LEU A 178 3.22 9.30 -3.20
N GLU A 179 3.06 9.07 -1.89
CA GLU A 179 4.04 9.45 -0.88
C GLU A 179 5.40 8.74 -1.09
N ALA A 180 5.40 7.48 -1.51
CA ALA A 180 6.61 6.74 -1.79
C ALA A 180 7.30 7.21 -3.08
N LEU A 181 6.53 7.48 -4.14
CA LEU A 181 7.05 7.99 -5.41
C LEU A 181 7.73 9.36 -5.25
N GLU A 182 7.20 10.18 -4.35
CA GLU A 182 7.80 11.47 -4.03
C GLU A 182 9.11 11.33 -3.24
N SER A 183 9.12 10.45 -2.24
CA SER A 183 10.19 10.43 -1.23
C SER A 183 11.25 9.36 -1.46
N THR A 184 10.93 8.23 -2.11
CA THR A 184 11.86 7.11 -2.29
C THR A 184 12.38 7.04 -3.73
N LYS A 185 13.70 6.96 -3.90
CA LYS A 185 14.34 7.02 -5.23
C LYS A 185 14.03 5.83 -6.14
N LEU A 186 13.86 4.64 -5.58
CA LEU A 186 13.57 3.41 -6.33
C LEU A 186 12.26 2.81 -5.83
N ASN A 187 11.30 2.64 -6.74
CA ASN A 187 10.00 2.06 -6.43
C ASN A 187 9.76 0.82 -7.28
N LEU A 188 9.43 -0.29 -6.64
CA LEU A 188 9.08 -1.57 -7.25
C LEU A 188 7.57 -1.79 -7.09
N LEU A 189 6.84 -1.69 -8.18
CA LEU A 189 5.38 -1.66 -8.16
C LEU A 189 4.81 -2.91 -8.82
N LEU A 190 3.73 -3.43 -8.25
CA LEU A 190 2.93 -4.44 -8.94
C LEU A 190 2.34 -3.84 -10.21
N ASP A 191 2.48 -4.55 -11.33
CA ASP A 191 2.07 -4.11 -12.65
C ASP A 191 0.56 -4.24 -12.86
N VAL A 192 -0.19 -3.27 -12.34
CA VAL A 192 -1.65 -3.15 -12.47
C VAL A 192 -2.03 -1.75 -12.98
N GLY A 193 -3.23 -1.63 -13.55
CA GLY A 193 -3.67 -0.41 -14.24
C GLY A 193 -3.54 0.86 -13.42
N PHE A 194 -3.99 0.87 -12.17
CA PHE A 194 -3.95 2.06 -11.32
C PHE A 194 -2.55 2.38 -10.77
N ASN A 195 -1.62 1.42 -10.69
CA ASN A 195 -0.22 1.70 -10.37
C ASN A 195 0.54 2.27 -11.57
N ARG A 196 0.11 1.93 -12.81
CA ARG A 196 0.68 2.51 -14.04
C ARG A 196 0.21 3.93 -14.32
N GLU A 197 -0.86 4.34 -13.67
CA GLU A 197 -1.54 5.62 -13.93
C GLU A 197 -0.84 6.81 -13.25
N VAL A 198 -0.02 6.56 -12.23
CA VAL A 198 0.64 7.57 -11.39
C VAL A 198 2.11 7.74 -11.71
#